data_cbc61689bab1bc19234d9183e55461bd
#
_entry.id   cbc61689bab1bc19234d9183e55461bd
#
_cell.length_a   1.000
_cell.length_b   1.000
_cell.length_c   1.000
_cell.angle_alpha   90.00
_cell.angle_beta   90.00
_cell.angle_gamma   90.00
#
_symmetry.space_group_name_H-M   'P 1'
#
loop_
_entity.id
_entity.type
_entity.pdbx_description
1 polymer ?
#
loop_
_entity_poly.entity_id
_entity_poly.type
_entity_poly.pdbx_seq_one_letter_code
_entity_poly.pdbx_strand_id
1 'polypeptide(L)'
;MISPLAYVDPNARIGQNVEIMPFAYIEGDVAIGDNCVIMPHVSILNGTTIGNNNTIHQNTVIWAKPQSFHYEEGEQPHVVIGDHNVIRENVLIAGSNKSVDATRIGSHNHLMNKVHICHDVQIGDYCVLGISASVAGACQIGDYAILSSSTIVQRKVRVGKFALLQSGTRVQKDVMPYAIFGGNPPAYRGVNTKVIEYFHPTVSDRVLRHLANAFRLITAGNFSLEDAVIKIHEQIEMSDEIKTLTDFIDSASRGLIRYVEEEL
;
A
#
# COMPACT_ATOMS: atom_id res chain seq x y z
N MET A 1 17.65 -0.58 -23.67
CA MET A 1 19.15 -0.57 -23.76
C MET A 1 19.71 -1.11 -22.45
N ILE A 2 20.64 -2.09 -22.51
CA ILE A 2 21.30 -2.63 -21.29
C ILE A 2 22.73 -2.14 -21.25
N SER A 3 23.12 -1.49 -20.15
CA SER A 3 24.48 -0.99 -19.94
C SER A 3 25.48 -2.15 -19.85
N PRO A 4 26.65 -2.08 -20.50
CA PRO A 4 27.70 -3.10 -20.34
C PRO A 4 28.32 -3.14 -18.92
N LEU A 5 28.03 -2.14 -18.08
CA LEU A 5 28.43 -2.10 -16.68
C LEU A 5 27.35 -2.63 -15.71
N ALA A 6 26.19 -3.05 -16.20
CA ALA A 6 25.19 -3.73 -15.41
C ALA A 6 25.47 -5.23 -15.37
N TYR A 7 25.19 -5.88 -14.26
CA TYR A 7 25.12 -7.34 -14.21
C TYR A 7 23.67 -7.78 -14.42
N VAL A 8 23.44 -8.57 -15.44
CA VAL A 8 22.16 -9.21 -15.71
C VAL A 8 22.45 -10.69 -15.95
N ASP A 9 21.90 -11.55 -15.07
CA ASP A 9 22.06 -12.99 -15.22
C ASP A 9 21.45 -13.47 -16.55
N PRO A 10 22.11 -14.38 -17.30
CA PRO A 10 21.59 -14.89 -18.57
C PRO A 10 20.22 -15.58 -18.50
N ASN A 11 19.81 -16.07 -17.33
CA ASN A 11 18.50 -16.68 -17.12
C ASN A 11 17.38 -15.67 -16.83
N ALA A 12 17.71 -14.42 -16.57
CA ALA A 12 16.71 -13.37 -16.34
C ALA A 12 15.86 -13.14 -17.60
N ARG A 13 14.56 -13.02 -17.42
CA ARG A 13 13.62 -12.73 -18.51
C ARG A 13 13.38 -11.23 -18.60
N ILE A 14 13.96 -10.61 -19.59
CA ILE A 14 13.88 -9.14 -19.79
C ILE A 14 12.98 -8.86 -21.00
N GLY A 15 11.95 -8.06 -20.82
CA GLY A 15 11.01 -7.65 -21.86
C GLY A 15 11.60 -6.70 -22.91
N GLN A 16 10.73 -6.21 -23.79
CA GLN A 16 11.12 -5.30 -24.86
C GLN A 16 11.30 -3.88 -24.34
N ASN A 17 12.20 -3.11 -24.98
CA ASN A 17 12.47 -1.69 -24.67
C ASN A 17 12.85 -1.42 -23.20
N VAL A 18 13.38 -2.40 -22.50
CA VAL A 18 13.86 -2.22 -21.12
C VAL A 18 15.20 -1.47 -21.16
N GLU A 19 15.32 -0.46 -20.29
CA GLU A 19 16.56 0.26 -20.05
C GLU A 19 17.15 -0.15 -18.71
N ILE A 20 18.38 -0.69 -18.72
CA ILE A 20 19.11 -1.07 -17.52
C ILE A 20 20.40 -0.29 -17.45
N MET A 21 20.51 0.53 -16.40
CA MET A 21 21.60 1.49 -16.25
C MET A 21 22.83 0.89 -15.55
N PRO A 22 23.98 1.56 -15.55
CA PRO A 22 25.22 1.05 -14.97
C PRO A 22 25.06 0.60 -13.52
N PHE A 23 25.76 -0.51 -13.18
CA PHE A 23 25.82 -1.07 -11.83
C PHE A 23 24.48 -1.59 -11.27
N ALA A 24 23.44 -1.71 -12.09
CA ALA A 24 22.28 -2.49 -11.71
C ALA A 24 22.65 -3.97 -11.62
N TYR A 25 22.05 -4.70 -10.68
CA TYR A 25 22.29 -6.12 -10.42
C TYR A 25 20.97 -6.91 -10.51
N ILE A 26 20.86 -7.82 -11.44
CA ILE A 26 19.64 -8.61 -11.70
C ILE A 26 19.98 -10.08 -11.71
N GLU A 27 19.34 -10.86 -10.82
CA GLU A 27 19.54 -12.30 -10.69
C GLU A 27 18.71 -13.12 -11.70
N GLY A 28 18.98 -14.45 -11.77
CA GLY A 28 18.48 -15.32 -12.83
C GLY A 28 17.01 -15.64 -12.79
N ASP A 29 16.41 -15.78 -11.60
CA ASP A 29 14.95 -16.00 -11.47
C ASP A 29 14.21 -14.67 -11.30
N VAL A 30 14.45 -13.74 -12.23
CA VAL A 30 13.79 -12.45 -12.33
C VAL A 30 13.08 -12.33 -13.67
N ALA A 31 11.85 -11.79 -13.64
CA ALA A 31 11.12 -11.40 -14.83
C ALA A 31 10.80 -9.90 -14.79
N ILE A 32 11.13 -9.18 -15.85
CA ILE A 32 10.85 -7.75 -16.03
C ILE A 32 10.06 -7.59 -17.33
N GLY A 33 8.90 -6.97 -17.25
CA GLY A 33 8.05 -6.66 -18.39
C GLY A 33 8.60 -5.55 -19.29
N ASP A 34 7.81 -5.16 -20.27
CA ASP A 34 8.21 -4.22 -21.31
C ASP A 34 8.32 -2.77 -20.82
N ASN A 35 9.14 -1.96 -21.50
CA ASN A 35 9.27 -0.52 -21.31
C ASN A 35 9.66 -0.10 -19.89
N CYS A 36 10.31 -0.96 -19.12
CA CYS A 36 10.80 -0.65 -17.79
C CYS A 36 12.13 0.10 -17.82
N VAL A 37 12.33 0.98 -16.84
CA VAL A 37 13.57 1.70 -16.63
C VAL A 37 14.15 1.33 -15.27
N ILE A 38 15.35 0.73 -15.29
CA ILE A 38 16.08 0.31 -14.09
C ILE A 38 17.29 1.20 -13.92
N MET A 39 17.25 2.07 -12.92
CA MET A 39 18.26 3.08 -12.66
C MET A 39 19.55 2.48 -12.07
N PRO A 40 20.65 3.24 -11.97
CA PRO A 40 21.92 2.73 -11.45
C PRO A 40 21.80 2.18 -10.02
N HIS A 41 22.59 1.13 -9.75
CA HIS A 41 22.69 0.48 -8.43
C HIS A 41 21.37 -0.12 -7.90
N VAL A 42 20.39 -0.36 -8.74
CA VAL A 42 19.21 -1.14 -8.36
C VAL A 42 19.58 -2.61 -8.25
N SER A 43 19.12 -3.29 -7.22
CA SER A 43 19.27 -4.74 -7.04
C SER A 43 17.90 -5.42 -7.13
N ILE A 44 17.74 -6.34 -8.08
CA ILE A 44 16.53 -7.16 -8.24
C ILE A 44 16.93 -8.63 -8.10
N LEU A 45 16.44 -9.25 -7.02
CA LEU A 45 16.90 -10.58 -6.63
C LEU A 45 15.87 -11.66 -7.04
N ASN A 46 16.29 -12.91 -6.94
CA ASN A 46 15.52 -14.10 -7.36
C ASN A 46 14.10 -14.14 -6.76
N GLY A 47 13.15 -14.67 -7.54
CA GLY A 47 11.75 -14.74 -7.15
C GLY A 47 10.96 -13.45 -7.43
N THR A 48 11.52 -12.50 -8.19
CA THR A 48 10.88 -11.22 -8.51
C THR A 48 10.22 -11.25 -9.89
N THR A 49 8.96 -10.83 -9.94
CA THR A 49 8.25 -10.54 -11.19
C THR A 49 7.79 -9.09 -11.20
N ILE A 50 8.14 -8.35 -12.24
CA ILE A 50 7.80 -6.94 -12.45
C ILE A 50 7.04 -6.83 -13.77
N GLY A 51 5.90 -6.15 -13.75
CA GLY A 51 5.09 -5.86 -14.94
C GLY A 51 5.71 -4.83 -15.86
N ASN A 52 4.87 -4.17 -16.65
CA ASN A 52 5.29 -3.25 -17.70
C ASN A 52 5.36 -1.79 -17.24
N ASN A 53 6.12 -0.96 -17.95
CA ASN A 53 6.14 0.50 -17.78
C ASN A 53 6.52 0.96 -16.36
N ASN A 54 7.32 0.20 -15.64
CA ASN A 54 7.79 0.55 -14.31
C ASN A 54 9.10 1.36 -14.37
N THR A 55 9.25 2.34 -13.49
CA THR A 55 10.51 3.07 -13.29
C THR A 55 11.01 2.81 -11.88
N ILE A 56 12.21 2.23 -11.76
CA ILE A 56 12.84 1.88 -10.48
C ILE A 56 14.10 2.70 -10.32
N HIS A 57 14.10 3.55 -9.30
CA HIS A 57 15.17 4.52 -9.07
C HIS A 57 16.32 3.94 -8.24
N GLN A 58 17.40 4.72 -8.19
CA GLN A 58 18.73 4.34 -7.69
C GLN A 58 18.71 3.73 -6.29
N ASN A 59 19.58 2.74 -6.10
CA ASN A 59 19.82 2.05 -4.81
C ASN A 59 18.58 1.34 -4.23
N THR A 60 17.54 1.12 -5.02
CA THR A 60 16.37 0.34 -4.60
C THR A 60 16.71 -1.14 -4.60
N VAL A 61 16.24 -1.86 -3.58
CA VAL A 61 16.39 -3.31 -3.45
C VAL A 61 15.02 -3.97 -3.49
N ILE A 62 14.82 -4.86 -4.48
CA ILE A 62 13.60 -5.65 -4.64
C ILE A 62 13.93 -7.11 -4.33
N TRP A 63 13.09 -7.73 -3.53
CA TRP A 63 13.29 -9.01 -2.92
C TRP A 63 14.43 -9.01 -1.87
N ALA A 64 14.46 -8.04 -0.97
CA ALA A 64 15.33 -8.13 0.18
C ALA A 64 14.94 -9.34 1.06
N LYS A 65 15.94 -10.05 1.62
CA LYS A 65 15.67 -11.16 2.54
C LYS A 65 14.72 -10.70 3.65
N PRO A 66 13.64 -11.46 3.93
CA PRO A 66 12.67 -11.08 4.96
C PRO A 66 13.33 -10.86 6.31
N GLN A 67 13.08 -9.69 6.91
CA GLN A 67 13.53 -9.37 8.27
C GLN A 67 12.51 -9.93 9.27
N SER A 68 12.39 -11.25 9.31
CA SER A 68 11.42 -11.96 10.12
C SER A 68 12.08 -13.10 10.88
N PHE A 69 11.77 -13.25 12.17
CA PHE A 69 12.22 -14.41 12.96
C PHE A 69 11.57 -15.73 12.51
N HIS A 70 10.56 -15.69 11.64
CA HIS A 70 9.85 -16.85 11.11
C HIS A 70 10.25 -17.19 9.67
N TYR A 71 11.25 -16.49 9.13
CA TYR A 71 11.78 -16.84 7.81
C TYR A 71 12.70 -18.05 7.95
N GLU A 72 12.44 -19.10 7.18
CA GLU A 72 13.25 -20.31 7.12
C GLU A 72 14.15 -20.27 5.87
N GLU A 73 15.43 -20.65 6.04
CA GLU A 73 16.36 -20.72 4.91
C GLU A 73 15.95 -21.86 3.96
N GLY A 74 16.00 -21.60 2.67
CA GLY A 74 15.56 -22.56 1.62
C GLY A 74 14.16 -22.27 1.07
N GLU A 75 13.37 -21.44 1.73
CA GLU A 75 12.16 -20.89 1.15
C GLU A 75 12.51 -20.02 -0.08
N GLN A 76 11.69 -20.10 -1.12
CA GLN A 76 11.81 -19.28 -2.32
C GLN A 76 10.58 -18.37 -2.45
N PRO A 77 10.42 -17.39 -1.57
CA PRO A 77 9.29 -16.49 -1.60
C PRO A 77 9.37 -15.55 -2.79
N HIS A 78 8.23 -14.93 -3.12
CA HIS A 78 8.11 -14.10 -4.29
C HIS A 78 7.83 -12.64 -3.95
N VAL A 79 8.22 -11.77 -4.89
CA VAL A 79 7.77 -10.38 -5.00
C VAL A 79 7.10 -10.22 -6.36
N VAL A 80 5.89 -9.68 -6.36
CA VAL A 80 5.14 -9.41 -7.60
C VAL A 80 4.78 -7.93 -7.63
N ILE A 81 5.19 -7.24 -8.69
CA ILE A 81 4.92 -5.82 -8.92
C ILE A 81 4.15 -5.71 -10.23
N GLY A 82 3.03 -4.99 -10.20
CA GLY A 82 2.20 -4.72 -11.38
C GLY A 82 2.83 -3.71 -12.34
N ASP A 83 1.98 -3.01 -13.07
CA ASP A 83 2.39 -2.11 -14.14
C ASP A 83 2.41 -0.63 -13.70
N HIS A 84 3.15 0.22 -14.45
CA HIS A 84 3.10 1.68 -14.31
C HIS A 84 3.46 2.21 -12.92
N ASN A 85 4.28 1.51 -12.15
CA ASN A 85 4.72 2.00 -10.86
C ASN A 85 5.96 2.88 -10.98
N VAL A 86 6.04 3.88 -10.11
CA VAL A 86 7.24 4.69 -9.89
C VAL A 86 7.77 4.36 -8.49
N ILE A 87 8.91 3.68 -8.45
CA ILE A 87 9.58 3.27 -7.21
C ILE A 87 10.84 4.11 -7.08
N ARG A 88 10.82 5.04 -6.11
CA ARG A 88 11.88 6.04 -5.94
C ARG A 88 13.10 5.46 -5.23
N GLU A 89 14.06 6.33 -4.97
CA GLU A 89 15.42 5.99 -4.50
C GLU A 89 15.38 5.33 -3.12
N ASN A 90 16.27 4.34 -2.94
CA ASN A 90 16.48 3.64 -1.65
C ASN A 90 15.22 2.98 -1.09
N VAL A 91 14.27 2.59 -1.93
CA VAL A 91 13.13 1.78 -1.51
C VAL A 91 13.60 0.35 -1.24
N LEU A 92 13.06 -0.26 -0.17
CA LEU A 92 13.31 -1.65 0.15
C LEU A 92 12.00 -2.43 0.14
N ILE A 93 11.93 -3.48 -0.68
CA ILE A 93 10.81 -4.40 -0.76
C ILE A 93 11.29 -5.78 -0.38
N ALA A 94 10.79 -6.31 0.73
CA ALA A 94 11.14 -7.65 1.20
C ALA A 94 10.31 -8.71 0.49
N GLY A 95 10.90 -9.87 0.24
CA GLY A 95 10.21 -11.09 -0.18
C GLY A 95 9.18 -11.53 0.86
N SER A 96 8.25 -12.42 0.48
CA SER A 96 7.33 -13.02 1.44
C SER A 96 8.07 -13.99 2.39
N ASN A 97 7.43 -14.42 3.47
CA ASN A 97 8.05 -15.37 4.40
C ASN A 97 7.97 -16.83 3.91
N LYS A 98 7.11 -17.12 2.94
CA LYS A 98 6.84 -18.49 2.47
C LYS A 98 6.86 -18.56 0.96
N SER A 99 7.33 -19.68 0.44
CA SER A 99 7.43 -19.94 -1.01
C SER A 99 6.08 -19.92 -1.74
N VAL A 100 4.98 -20.18 -1.04
CA VAL A 100 3.64 -20.20 -1.63
C VAL A 100 2.99 -18.81 -1.71
N ASP A 101 3.57 -17.83 -1.04
CA ASP A 101 3.04 -16.46 -0.93
C ASP A 101 3.95 -15.46 -1.67
N ALA A 102 3.45 -14.26 -1.87
CA ALA A 102 4.21 -13.15 -2.41
C ALA A 102 3.93 -11.85 -1.66
N THR A 103 4.95 -11.01 -1.53
CA THR A 103 4.75 -9.58 -1.30
C THR A 103 4.27 -8.98 -2.61
N ARG A 104 3.12 -8.31 -2.62
CA ARG A 104 2.48 -7.81 -3.85
C ARG A 104 2.33 -6.30 -3.83
N ILE A 105 2.65 -5.70 -4.95
CA ILE A 105 2.41 -4.29 -5.22
C ILE A 105 1.62 -4.23 -6.52
N GLY A 106 0.44 -3.63 -6.48
CA GLY A 106 -0.42 -3.46 -7.65
C GLY A 106 0.17 -2.52 -8.69
N SER A 107 -0.68 -1.84 -9.42
CA SER A 107 -0.30 -0.99 -10.54
C SER A 107 -0.52 0.49 -10.23
N HIS A 108 0.16 1.38 -11.00
CA HIS A 108 0.02 2.83 -10.88
C HIS A 108 0.38 3.41 -9.51
N ASN A 109 1.22 2.73 -8.74
CA ASN A 109 1.64 3.19 -7.42
C ASN A 109 2.84 4.13 -7.49
N HIS A 110 2.92 5.03 -6.52
CA HIS A 110 4.07 5.91 -6.32
C HIS A 110 4.68 5.65 -4.94
N LEU A 111 5.82 4.94 -4.91
CA LEU A 111 6.58 4.70 -3.68
C LEU A 111 7.71 5.72 -3.62
N MET A 112 7.60 6.69 -2.72
CA MET A 112 8.61 7.74 -2.57
C MET A 112 9.89 7.20 -1.94
N ASN A 113 10.93 8.01 -1.90
CA ASN A 113 12.25 7.56 -1.44
C ASN A 113 12.23 7.05 0.01
N LYS A 114 13.05 6.02 0.25
CA LYS A 114 13.21 5.35 1.55
C LYS A 114 11.93 4.66 2.08
N VAL A 115 10.95 4.39 1.23
CA VAL A 115 9.81 3.55 1.62
C VAL A 115 10.30 2.14 1.93
N HIS A 116 9.78 1.56 3.02
CA HIS A 116 10.09 0.19 3.43
C HIS A 116 8.81 -0.66 3.41
N ILE A 117 8.82 -1.69 2.58
CA ILE A 117 7.75 -2.69 2.47
C ILE A 117 8.28 -4.00 3.04
N CYS A 118 7.73 -4.45 4.18
CA CYS A 118 8.07 -5.73 4.78
C CYS A 118 7.43 -6.92 4.04
N HIS A 119 7.79 -8.12 4.48
CA HIS A 119 7.30 -9.39 3.96
C HIS A 119 5.76 -9.52 4.00
N ASP A 120 5.19 -10.23 3.04
CA ASP A 120 3.76 -10.58 2.96
C ASP A 120 2.79 -9.38 2.83
N VAL A 121 3.32 -8.19 2.55
CA VAL A 121 2.49 -6.99 2.36
C VAL A 121 1.75 -7.07 1.03
N GLN A 122 0.48 -6.64 1.03
CA GLN A 122 -0.34 -6.51 -0.17
C GLN A 122 -0.71 -5.03 -0.35
N ILE A 123 -0.28 -4.42 -1.44
CA ILE A 123 -0.61 -3.04 -1.82
C ILE A 123 -1.46 -3.09 -3.07
N GLY A 124 -2.60 -2.41 -3.05
CA GLY A 124 -3.50 -2.27 -4.19
C GLY A 124 -2.96 -1.34 -5.28
N ASP A 125 -3.86 -0.79 -6.07
CA ASP A 125 -3.55 0.09 -7.17
C ASP A 125 -3.65 1.57 -6.79
N TYR A 126 -2.93 2.44 -7.52
CA TYR A 126 -2.98 3.90 -7.36
C TYR A 126 -2.65 4.41 -5.95
N CYS A 127 -1.89 3.66 -5.18
CA CYS A 127 -1.46 4.07 -3.84
C CYS A 127 -0.27 5.04 -3.91
N VAL A 128 -0.21 5.94 -2.93
CA VAL A 128 0.94 6.82 -2.71
C VAL A 128 1.54 6.54 -1.33
N LEU A 129 2.80 6.12 -1.32
CA LEU A 129 3.57 5.95 -0.09
C LEU A 129 4.61 7.05 0.00
N GLY A 130 4.44 7.94 0.95
CA GLY A 130 5.29 9.11 1.17
C GLY A 130 6.69 8.76 1.67
N ILE A 131 7.57 9.76 1.68
CA ILE A 131 8.98 9.61 2.07
C ILE A 131 9.11 8.89 3.41
N SER A 132 9.93 7.83 3.44
CA SER A 132 10.19 7.03 4.64
C SER A 132 8.95 6.40 5.28
N ALA A 133 7.86 6.23 4.54
CA ALA A 133 6.73 5.43 5.02
C ALA A 133 7.16 3.97 5.18
N SER A 134 6.71 3.34 6.27
CA SER A 134 7.08 1.96 6.62
C SER A 134 5.83 1.11 6.82
N VAL A 135 5.73 0.01 6.07
CA VAL A 135 4.63 -0.95 6.14
C VAL A 135 5.16 -2.26 6.66
N ALA A 136 4.75 -2.62 7.88
CA ALA A 136 5.20 -3.86 8.53
C ALA A 136 4.54 -5.10 7.92
N GLY A 137 5.05 -6.29 8.28
CA GLY A 137 4.68 -7.55 7.64
C GLY A 137 3.18 -7.87 7.66
N ALA A 138 2.71 -8.48 6.58
CA ALA A 138 1.34 -8.96 6.38
C ALA A 138 0.26 -7.86 6.47
N CYS A 139 0.59 -6.62 6.17
CA CYS A 139 -0.37 -5.53 6.03
C CYS A 139 -1.07 -5.57 4.67
N GLN A 140 -2.28 -5.00 4.62
CA GLN A 140 -3.04 -4.81 3.40
C GLN A 140 -3.34 -3.33 3.22
N ILE A 141 -2.94 -2.78 2.09
CA ILE A 141 -3.17 -1.38 1.73
C ILE A 141 -4.12 -1.37 0.53
N GLY A 142 -5.31 -0.87 0.73
CA GLY A 142 -6.35 -0.80 -0.31
C GLY A 142 -6.05 0.25 -1.37
N ASP A 143 -6.72 0.11 -2.51
CA ASP A 143 -6.54 1.00 -3.66
C ASP A 143 -6.71 2.48 -3.30
N TYR A 144 -5.97 3.35 -3.96
CA TYR A 144 -6.01 4.80 -3.77
C TYR A 144 -5.65 5.27 -2.35
N ALA A 145 -5.10 4.40 -1.51
CA ALA A 145 -4.67 4.80 -0.18
C ALA A 145 -3.42 5.68 -0.24
N ILE A 146 -3.37 6.68 0.63
CA ILE A 146 -2.23 7.59 0.75
C ILE A 146 -1.64 7.45 2.15
N LEU A 147 -0.42 6.96 2.21
CA LEU A 147 0.40 6.94 3.41
C LEU A 147 1.38 8.12 3.30
N SER A 148 1.12 9.24 3.96
CA SER A 148 2.01 10.40 3.88
C SER A 148 3.38 10.11 4.52
N SER A 149 4.31 11.05 4.41
CA SER A 149 5.70 10.86 4.84
C SER A 149 5.82 10.42 6.31
N SER A 150 6.75 9.49 6.56
CA SER A 150 7.06 8.95 7.90
C SER A 150 5.87 8.27 8.59
N THR A 151 4.88 7.79 7.85
CA THR A 151 3.82 6.94 8.42
C THR A 151 4.37 5.56 8.76
N ILE A 152 3.84 4.96 9.83
CA ILE A 152 4.20 3.60 10.25
C ILE A 152 2.93 2.77 10.37
N VAL A 153 2.80 1.73 9.54
CA VAL A 153 1.71 0.77 9.59
C VAL A 153 2.20 -0.50 10.28
N GLN A 154 1.61 -0.84 11.42
CA GLN A 154 2.00 -2.01 12.21
C GLN A 154 1.55 -3.32 11.56
N ARG A 155 2.24 -4.42 11.92
CA ARG A 155 2.02 -5.76 11.37
C ARG A 155 0.54 -6.16 11.34
N LYS A 156 0.07 -6.72 10.21
CA LYS A 156 -1.29 -7.23 9.98
C LYS A 156 -2.39 -6.16 10.02
N VAL A 157 -2.05 -4.88 9.97
CA VAL A 157 -3.03 -3.80 9.87
C VAL A 157 -3.53 -3.71 8.44
N ARG A 158 -4.83 -3.44 8.29
CA ARG A 158 -5.45 -3.12 7.02
C ARG A 158 -5.71 -1.62 6.94
N VAL A 159 -5.32 -1.02 5.84
CA VAL A 159 -5.66 0.35 5.46
C VAL A 159 -6.67 0.30 4.33
N GLY A 160 -7.87 0.79 4.55
CA GLY A 160 -8.95 0.73 3.57
C GLY A 160 -8.70 1.61 2.34
N LYS A 161 -9.41 1.32 1.25
CA LYS A 161 -9.30 2.09 0.02
C LYS A 161 -9.64 3.57 0.25
N PHE A 162 -8.97 4.48 -0.48
CA PHE A 162 -9.10 5.93 -0.34
C PHE A 162 -8.79 6.48 1.05
N ALA A 163 -8.23 5.69 1.97
CA ALA A 163 -7.79 6.20 3.26
C ALA A 163 -6.54 7.06 3.10
N LEU A 164 -6.43 8.11 3.91
CA LEU A 164 -5.24 8.95 4.01
C LEU A 164 -4.71 8.95 5.43
N LEU A 165 -3.46 8.57 5.59
CA LEU A 165 -2.70 8.74 6.82
C LEU A 165 -1.84 10.00 6.71
N GLN A 166 -2.04 10.96 7.61
CA GLN A 166 -1.21 12.17 7.66
C GLN A 166 0.23 11.84 8.08
N SER A 167 1.15 12.73 7.76
CA SER A 167 2.58 12.55 8.05
C SER A 167 2.86 12.26 9.51
N GLY A 168 3.78 11.33 9.77
CA GLY A 168 4.18 10.93 11.13
C GLY A 168 3.17 10.05 11.88
N THR A 169 2.04 9.71 11.27
CA THR A 169 1.03 8.87 11.92
C THR A 169 1.50 7.43 12.07
N ARG A 170 1.30 6.85 13.26
CA ARG A 170 1.55 5.44 13.55
C ARG A 170 0.24 4.71 13.84
N VAL A 171 -0.11 3.71 13.02
CA VAL A 171 -1.34 2.95 13.17
C VAL A 171 -1.07 1.52 13.63
N GLN A 172 -1.85 1.05 14.61
CA GLN A 172 -1.78 -0.28 15.22
C GLN A 172 -3.10 -1.07 15.06
N LYS A 173 -4.15 -0.40 14.62
CA LYS A 173 -5.48 -0.93 14.33
C LYS A 173 -5.83 -0.66 12.89
N ASP A 174 -6.84 -1.35 12.39
CA ASP A 174 -7.33 -1.17 11.03
C ASP A 174 -7.84 0.26 10.82
N VAL A 175 -7.55 0.79 9.64
CA VAL A 175 -7.88 2.16 9.19
C VAL A 175 -9.04 2.07 8.21
N MET A 176 -10.16 2.66 8.57
CA MET A 176 -11.37 2.61 7.74
C MET A 176 -11.17 3.27 6.36
N PRO A 177 -11.80 2.72 5.30
CA PRO A 177 -11.74 3.32 3.97
C PRO A 177 -12.35 4.72 3.94
N TYR A 178 -11.98 5.52 2.92
CA TYR A 178 -12.51 6.87 2.63
C TYR A 178 -12.22 7.96 3.67
N ALA A 179 -11.43 7.68 4.68
CA ALA A 179 -11.22 8.62 5.79
C ALA A 179 -9.78 9.11 5.89
N ILE A 180 -9.62 10.26 6.49
CA ILE A 180 -8.35 10.85 6.88
C ILE A 180 -8.11 10.54 8.35
N PHE A 181 -6.92 10.01 8.65
CA PHE A 181 -6.45 9.79 10.02
C PHE A 181 -5.11 10.48 10.22
N GLY A 182 -4.90 11.04 11.40
CA GLY A 182 -3.66 11.73 11.72
C GLY A 182 -3.41 11.86 13.21
N GLY A 183 -2.18 12.20 13.58
CA GLY A 183 -1.78 12.40 14.97
C GLY A 183 -1.18 11.15 15.64
N ASN A 184 -0.81 11.30 16.92
CA ASN A 184 -0.30 10.24 17.79
C ASN A 184 -0.82 10.47 19.22
N PRO A 185 -1.84 9.72 19.67
CA PRO A 185 -2.50 8.62 18.97
C PRO A 185 -3.23 9.06 17.70
N PRO A 186 -3.42 8.15 16.72
CA PRO A 186 -4.11 8.51 15.49
C PRO A 186 -5.61 8.73 15.73
N ALA A 187 -6.14 9.82 15.18
CA ALA A 187 -7.54 10.21 15.28
C ALA A 187 -8.16 10.41 13.90
N TYR A 188 -9.48 10.23 13.80
CA TYR A 188 -10.28 10.57 12.64
C TYR A 188 -10.28 12.09 12.40
N ARG A 189 -10.05 12.52 11.17
CA ARG A 189 -9.94 13.93 10.74
C ARG A 189 -10.97 14.34 9.70
N GLY A 190 -11.77 13.42 9.22
CA GLY A 190 -12.79 13.68 8.21
C GLY A 190 -12.77 12.66 7.06
N VAL A 191 -13.71 12.83 6.14
CA VAL A 191 -13.77 12.06 4.89
C VAL A 191 -12.73 12.60 3.91
N ASN A 192 -12.06 11.71 3.20
CA ASN A 192 -11.03 12.06 2.20
C ASN A 192 -11.65 12.49 0.86
N THR A 193 -12.52 13.50 0.88
CA THR A 193 -13.31 13.95 -0.28
C THR A 193 -12.44 14.31 -1.48
N LYS A 194 -11.33 15.01 -1.26
CA LYS A 194 -10.45 15.47 -2.36
C LYS A 194 -9.87 14.33 -3.19
N VAL A 195 -9.45 13.25 -2.55
CA VAL A 195 -8.88 12.10 -3.27
C VAL A 195 -9.98 11.29 -3.95
N ILE A 196 -11.13 11.13 -3.27
CA ILE A 196 -12.30 10.47 -3.86
C ILE A 196 -12.74 11.21 -5.13
N GLU A 197 -12.95 12.52 -5.08
CA GLU A 197 -13.34 13.35 -6.21
C GLU A 197 -12.33 13.34 -7.36
N TYR A 198 -11.04 13.30 -7.05
CA TYR A 198 -9.97 13.28 -8.05
C TYR A 198 -9.99 11.99 -8.88
N PHE A 199 -10.12 10.82 -8.23
CA PHE A 199 -10.12 9.52 -8.90
C PHE A 199 -11.51 9.05 -9.34
N HIS A 200 -12.57 9.56 -8.70
CA HIS A 200 -13.97 9.28 -9.01
C HIS A 200 -14.75 10.59 -9.23
N PRO A 201 -14.49 11.32 -10.31
CA PRO A 201 -15.11 12.64 -10.55
C PRO A 201 -16.63 12.58 -10.73
N THR A 202 -17.19 11.39 -10.88
CA THR A 202 -18.65 11.17 -10.97
C THR A 202 -19.31 10.89 -9.62
N VAL A 203 -18.52 10.80 -8.53
CA VAL A 203 -19.10 10.64 -7.19
C VAL A 203 -20.00 11.84 -6.86
N SER A 204 -21.20 11.56 -6.38
CA SER A 204 -22.14 12.65 -6.06
C SER A 204 -21.87 13.24 -4.68
N ASP A 205 -22.12 14.53 -4.50
CA ASP A 205 -22.12 15.19 -3.19
C ASP A 205 -23.01 14.46 -2.16
N ARG A 206 -24.04 13.78 -2.63
CA ARG A 206 -24.91 12.98 -1.79
C ARG A 206 -24.16 11.81 -1.15
N VAL A 207 -23.36 11.07 -1.93
CA VAL A 207 -22.53 9.96 -1.42
C VAL A 207 -21.50 10.47 -0.43
N LEU A 208 -20.85 11.60 -0.71
CA LEU A 208 -19.87 12.19 0.21
C LEU A 208 -20.53 12.60 1.54
N ARG A 209 -21.74 13.18 1.50
CA ARG A 209 -22.52 13.45 2.73
C ARG A 209 -22.93 12.18 3.46
N HIS A 210 -23.29 11.12 2.75
CA HIS A 210 -23.63 9.82 3.35
C HIS A 210 -22.41 9.24 4.07
N LEU A 211 -21.22 9.28 3.47
CA LEU A 211 -19.98 8.88 4.14
C LEU A 211 -19.71 9.71 5.40
N ALA A 212 -19.86 11.05 5.34
CA ALA A 212 -19.67 11.89 6.50
C ALA A 212 -20.68 11.55 7.65
N ASN A 213 -21.94 11.29 7.31
CA ASN A 213 -22.95 10.85 8.27
C ASN A 213 -22.64 9.47 8.86
N ALA A 214 -22.17 8.51 8.03
CA ALA A 214 -21.75 7.19 8.52
C ALA A 214 -20.58 7.33 9.51
N PHE A 215 -19.57 8.12 9.17
CA PHE A 215 -18.47 8.37 10.12
C PHE A 215 -18.92 9.04 11.41
N ARG A 216 -19.88 9.95 11.36
CA ARG A 216 -20.46 10.55 12.57
C ARG A 216 -21.12 9.50 13.46
N LEU A 217 -21.85 8.54 12.91
CA LEU A 217 -22.43 7.43 13.67
C LEU A 217 -21.36 6.53 14.29
N ILE A 218 -20.25 6.29 13.57
CA ILE A 218 -19.15 5.43 14.03
C ILE A 218 -18.32 6.12 15.13
N THR A 219 -18.05 7.44 15.01
CA THR A 219 -17.05 8.13 15.83
C THR A 219 -17.63 8.94 16.96
N ALA A 220 -18.77 9.61 16.76
CA ALA A 220 -19.36 10.55 17.74
C ALA A 220 -20.43 9.94 18.62
N GLY A 221 -20.85 8.68 18.35
CA GLY A 221 -21.90 8.02 19.13
C GLY A 221 -21.33 7.16 20.26
N ASN A 222 -22.08 7.05 21.36
CA ASN A 222 -21.85 6.06 22.42
C ASN A 222 -22.30 4.64 22.00
N PHE A 223 -22.20 4.34 20.69
CA PHE A 223 -22.65 3.08 20.12
C PHE A 223 -21.50 2.08 20.04
N SER A 224 -21.83 0.79 20.17
CA SER A 224 -20.94 -0.27 19.70
C SER A 224 -20.70 -0.14 18.18
N LEU A 225 -19.69 -0.80 17.63
CA LEU A 225 -19.50 -0.83 16.17
C LEU A 225 -20.66 -1.51 15.47
N GLU A 226 -21.19 -2.58 16.05
CA GLU A 226 -22.35 -3.33 15.56
C GLU A 226 -23.58 -2.42 15.49
N ASP A 227 -23.90 -1.71 16.58
CA ASP A 227 -25.02 -0.77 16.59
C ASP A 227 -24.84 0.39 15.59
N ALA A 228 -23.60 0.88 15.42
CA ALA A 228 -23.31 1.91 14.44
C ALA A 228 -23.57 1.42 13.01
N VAL A 229 -23.17 0.17 12.68
CA VAL A 229 -23.44 -0.44 11.36
C VAL A 229 -24.94 -0.62 11.15
N ILE A 230 -25.69 -1.12 12.15
CA ILE A 230 -27.15 -1.24 12.08
C ILE A 230 -27.79 0.13 11.78
N LYS A 231 -27.39 1.18 12.50
CA LYS A 231 -27.89 2.55 12.26
C LYS A 231 -27.53 3.10 10.90
N ILE A 232 -26.35 2.78 10.38
CA ILE A 232 -25.97 3.14 9.01
C ILE A 232 -26.93 2.51 8.02
N HIS A 233 -27.22 1.22 8.15
CA HIS A 233 -28.17 0.52 7.27
C HIS A 233 -29.61 1.05 7.36
N GLU A 234 -30.04 1.48 8.56
CA GLU A 234 -31.38 2.03 8.76
C GLU A 234 -31.55 3.48 8.26
N GLN A 235 -30.50 4.31 8.35
CA GLN A 235 -30.62 5.77 8.21
C GLN A 235 -29.95 6.32 6.95
N ILE A 236 -29.07 5.56 6.30
CA ILE A 236 -28.28 6.00 5.17
C ILE A 236 -28.59 5.12 3.97
N GLU A 237 -28.87 5.76 2.83
CA GLU A 237 -29.07 5.04 1.58
C GLU A 237 -27.79 4.29 1.19
N MET A 238 -27.95 3.03 0.86
CA MET A 238 -26.84 2.15 0.51
C MET A 238 -26.28 2.53 -0.86
N SER A 239 -24.96 2.78 -0.88
CA SER A 239 -24.14 2.90 -2.09
C SER A 239 -22.98 1.92 -2.00
N ASP A 240 -22.21 1.76 -3.08
CA ASP A 240 -21.01 0.91 -3.07
C ASP A 240 -19.97 1.37 -2.03
N GLU A 241 -19.88 2.68 -1.80
CA GLU A 241 -18.97 3.25 -0.81
C GLU A 241 -19.42 2.93 0.62
N ILE A 242 -20.71 3.08 0.90
CA ILE A 242 -21.28 2.74 2.22
C ILE A 242 -21.14 1.25 2.48
N LYS A 243 -21.48 0.41 1.48
CA LYS A 243 -21.30 -1.03 1.57
C LYS A 243 -19.83 -1.40 1.84
N THR A 244 -18.89 -0.80 1.11
CA THR A 244 -17.45 -1.01 1.32
C THR A 244 -17.02 -0.64 2.74
N LEU A 245 -17.54 0.45 3.29
CA LEU A 245 -17.24 0.89 4.66
C LEU A 245 -17.77 -0.12 5.68
N THR A 246 -19.02 -0.56 5.55
CA THR A 246 -19.64 -1.50 6.48
C THR A 246 -19.00 -2.89 6.40
N ASP A 247 -18.77 -3.43 5.20
CA ASP A 247 -18.08 -4.72 5.01
C ASP A 247 -16.65 -4.70 5.61
N PHE A 248 -15.95 -3.56 5.50
CA PHE A 248 -14.63 -3.39 6.12
C PHE A 248 -14.69 -3.42 7.64
N ILE A 249 -15.70 -2.77 8.23
CA ILE A 249 -15.93 -2.76 9.68
C ILE A 249 -16.23 -4.18 10.18
N ASP A 250 -17.15 -4.89 9.53
CA ASP A 250 -17.59 -6.23 9.94
C ASP A 250 -16.45 -7.26 9.86
N SER A 251 -15.53 -7.08 8.93
CA SER A 251 -14.37 -7.96 8.76
C SER A 251 -13.13 -7.53 9.55
N ALA A 252 -13.21 -6.50 10.40
CA ALA A 252 -12.07 -5.98 11.14
C ALA A 252 -11.63 -6.90 12.29
N SER A 253 -10.46 -7.54 12.14
CA SER A 253 -9.92 -8.47 13.14
C SER A 253 -8.98 -7.82 14.16
N ARG A 254 -8.42 -6.64 13.85
CA ARG A 254 -7.48 -5.91 14.72
C ARG A 254 -8.12 -4.75 15.50
N GLY A 255 -9.44 -4.61 15.40
CA GLY A 255 -10.16 -3.43 15.86
C GLY A 255 -9.88 -2.22 14.97
N LEU A 256 -10.67 -1.18 15.15
CA LEU A 256 -10.65 0.04 14.33
C LEU A 256 -10.18 1.25 15.12
N ILE A 257 -9.59 2.21 14.41
CA ILE A 257 -9.32 3.53 14.97
C ILE A 257 -10.64 4.32 14.96
N ARG A 258 -11.16 4.65 16.15
CA ARG A 258 -12.43 5.38 16.33
C ARG A 258 -12.26 6.72 17.05
N TYR A 259 -11.07 6.97 17.57
CA TYR A 259 -10.82 8.17 18.35
C TYR A 259 -11.02 9.44 17.50
N VAL A 260 -11.72 10.40 18.04
CA VAL A 260 -11.84 11.78 17.53
C VAL A 260 -11.12 12.65 18.53
N GLU A 261 -10.19 13.47 18.10
CA GLU A 261 -9.54 14.44 18.97
C GLU A 261 -10.59 15.49 19.35
N GLU A 262 -10.85 15.64 20.65
CA GLU A 262 -11.67 16.73 21.13
C GLU A 262 -10.88 18.04 20.89
N GLU A 263 -11.52 19.03 20.26
CA GLU A 263 -10.96 20.39 20.16
C GLU A 263 -10.82 20.93 21.58
N LEU A 264 -9.55 21.23 21.97
CA LEU A 264 -9.22 21.91 23.22
C LEU A 264 -9.61 23.38 23.16
#